data_c66b3dc79c75d61a71a4e16976ee9506
#
_entry.id   c66b3dc79c75d61a71a4e16976ee9506
#
_cell.length_a   1.000
_cell.length_b   1.000
_cell.length_c   1.000
_cell.angle_alpha   90.00
_cell.angle_beta   90.00
_cell.angle_gamma   90.00
#
_symmetry.space_group_name_H-M   'P 1'
#
loop_
_entity.id
_entity.type
_entity.pdbx_description
1 polymer ?
#
loop_
_entity_poly.entity_id
_entity_poly.type
_entity_poly.pdbx_seq_one_letter_code
_entity_poly.pdbx_strand_id
1 'polypeptide(L)'
;MGQVAGAVDQIQEALAICDALEFRQARGRYLGLLCETQILVGAVDDALESAEQAVHANPDGLLYHPYALRLRGDLKMRKGRSDEARRDFDQAIEISRRMSAKSDQLRATISLARLLAKQGQRREAHAMLTDIYNRFTEGFDTADLKEAKSLLDELNL
;
A
#
# COMPACT_ATOMS: atom_id res chain seq x y z
N MET A 1 6.99 -18.58 -14.54
CA MET A 1 5.73 -18.08 -15.14
C MET A 1 4.50 -18.90 -14.73
N GLY A 2 4.54 -20.24 -14.69
CA GLY A 2 3.36 -21.05 -14.33
C GLY A 2 2.78 -20.83 -12.93
N GLN A 3 3.62 -20.57 -11.91
CA GLN A 3 3.14 -20.34 -10.54
C GLN A 3 2.36 -19.03 -10.39
N VAL A 4 2.75 -17.99 -11.10
CA VAL A 4 2.06 -16.68 -11.04
C VAL A 4 0.73 -16.73 -11.77
N ALA A 5 0.65 -17.43 -12.91
CA ALA A 5 -0.62 -17.63 -13.63
C ALA A 5 -1.63 -18.39 -12.75
N GLY A 6 -1.21 -19.48 -12.10
CA GLY A 6 -2.06 -20.21 -11.16
C GLY A 6 -2.52 -19.37 -9.96
N ALA A 7 -1.70 -18.45 -9.47
CA ALA A 7 -2.10 -17.52 -8.40
C ALA A 7 -3.16 -16.53 -8.87
N VAL A 8 -3.05 -16.01 -10.09
CA VAL A 8 -4.07 -15.12 -10.68
C VAL A 8 -5.41 -15.84 -10.79
N ASP A 9 -5.42 -17.07 -11.33
CA ASP A 9 -6.65 -17.86 -11.49
C ASP A 9 -7.34 -18.09 -10.13
N GLN A 10 -6.58 -18.46 -9.08
CA GLN A 10 -7.11 -18.63 -7.73
C GLN A 10 -7.68 -17.34 -7.13
N ILE A 11 -7.04 -16.20 -7.38
CA ILE A 11 -7.54 -14.90 -6.90
C ILE A 11 -8.83 -14.53 -7.64
N GLN A 12 -8.92 -14.78 -8.94
CA GLN A 12 -10.13 -14.52 -9.73
C GLN A 12 -11.30 -15.41 -9.29
N GLU A 13 -11.06 -16.68 -8.98
CA GLU A 13 -12.06 -17.57 -8.40
C GLU A 13 -12.56 -17.06 -7.05
N ALA A 14 -11.64 -16.62 -6.16
CA ALA A 14 -12.00 -16.03 -4.88
C ALA A 14 -12.82 -14.73 -5.03
N LEU A 15 -12.51 -13.91 -6.04
CA LEU A 15 -13.28 -12.71 -6.36
C LEU A 15 -14.70 -13.07 -6.81
N ALA A 16 -14.86 -14.08 -7.67
CA ALA A 16 -16.17 -14.55 -8.10
C ALA A 16 -17.03 -15.04 -6.91
N ILE A 17 -16.42 -15.73 -5.94
CA ILE A 17 -17.09 -16.14 -4.70
C ILE A 17 -17.48 -14.92 -3.87
N CYS A 18 -16.60 -13.92 -3.74
CA CYS A 18 -16.93 -12.68 -3.02
C CYS A 18 -18.12 -11.95 -3.63
N ASP A 19 -18.19 -11.91 -4.97
CA ASP A 19 -19.29 -11.27 -5.70
C ASP A 19 -20.61 -12.04 -5.53
N ALA A 20 -20.56 -13.38 -5.57
CA ALA A 20 -21.74 -14.24 -5.36
C ALA A 20 -22.29 -14.15 -3.95
N LEU A 21 -21.44 -13.90 -2.95
CA LEU A 21 -21.80 -13.79 -1.53
C LEU A 21 -21.98 -12.33 -1.07
N GLU A 22 -21.85 -11.34 -1.94
CA GLU A 22 -21.82 -9.91 -1.62
C GLU A 22 -20.81 -9.54 -0.51
N PHE A 23 -19.71 -10.27 -0.43
CA PHE A 23 -18.71 -10.14 0.63
C PHE A 23 -17.68 -9.04 0.32
N ARG A 24 -18.10 -7.80 0.40
CA ARG A 24 -17.34 -6.61 0.00
C ARG A 24 -15.97 -6.47 0.70
N GLN A 25 -15.88 -6.81 1.99
CA GLN A 25 -14.63 -6.69 2.75
C GLN A 25 -13.53 -7.61 2.19
N ALA A 26 -13.85 -8.88 1.96
CA ALA A 26 -12.92 -9.83 1.37
C ALA A 26 -12.56 -9.45 -0.07
N ARG A 27 -13.54 -8.94 -0.84
CA ARG A 27 -13.30 -8.48 -2.21
C ARG A 27 -12.17 -7.46 -2.30
N GLY A 28 -12.17 -6.44 -1.43
CA GLY A 28 -11.10 -5.43 -1.39
C GLY A 28 -9.72 -6.02 -1.14
N ARG A 29 -9.62 -7.04 -0.28
CA ARG A 29 -8.38 -7.77 -0.04
C ARG A 29 -7.90 -8.53 -1.28
N TYR A 30 -8.78 -9.30 -1.92
CA TYR A 30 -8.40 -10.10 -3.09
C TYR A 30 -8.03 -9.22 -4.29
N LEU A 31 -8.69 -8.08 -4.48
CA LEU A 31 -8.29 -7.09 -5.49
C LEU A 31 -6.89 -6.52 -5.20
N GLY A 32 -6.57 -6.27 -3.92
CA GLY A 32 -5.21 -5.87 -3.55
C GLY A 32 -4.16 -6.95 -3.85
N LEU A 33 -4.45 -8.23 -3.58
CA LEU A 33 -3.58 -9.34 -3.94
C LEU A 33 -3.41 -9.50 -5.45
N LEU A 34 -4.49 -9.30 -6.22
CA LEU A 34 -4.44 -9.29 -7.69
C LEU A 34 -3.52 -8.17 -8.17
N CYS A 35 -3.67 -6.97 -7.63
CA CYS A 35 -2.82 -5.83 -7.93
C CYS A 35 -1.33 -6.14 -7.67
N GLU A 36 -0.98 -6.69 -6.51
CA GLU A 36 0.41 -7.08 -6.20
C GLU A 36 0.94 -8.13 -7.18
N THR A 37 0.12 -9.11 -7.53
CA THR A 37 0.50 -10.14 -8.51
C THR A 37 0.75 -9.54 -9.88
N GLN A 38 -0.10 -8.61 -10.33
CA GLN A 38 0.06 -7.89 -11.59
C GLN A 38 1.31 -7.00 -11.60
N ILE A 39 1.65 -6.37 -10.46
CA ILE A 39 2.91 -5.63 -10.30
C ILE A 39 4.13 -6.54 -10.50
N LEU A 40 4.10 -7.75 -9.96
CA LEU A 40 5.21 -8.73 -10.08
C LEU A 40 5.46 -9.16 -11.53
N VAL A 41 4.42 -9.22 -12.37
CA VAL A 41 4.55 -9.56 -13.79
C VAL A 41 4.72 -8.36 -14.71
N GLY A 42 4.76 -7.14 -14.14
CA GLY A 42 4.94 -5.91 -14.91
C GLY A 42 3.69 -5.36 -15.58
N ALA A 43 2.50 -5.92 -15.30
CA ALA A 43 1.21 -5.48 -15.82
C ALA A 43 0.71 -4.24 -15.04
N VAL A 44 1.39 -3.10 -15.20
CA VAL A 44 1.19 -1.89 -14.38
C VAL A 44 -0.19 -1.27 -14.57
N ASP A 45 -0.74 -1.28 -15.78
CA ASP A 45 -2.06 -0.71 -16.07
C ASP A 45 -3.17 -1.55 -15.44
N ASP A 46 -3.11 -2.88 -15.58
CA ASP A 46 -4.06 -3.80 -14.95
C ASP A 46 -3.98 -3.72 -13.41
N ALA A 47 -2.75 -3.58 -12.88
CA ALA A 47 -2.54 -3.40 -11.44
C ALA A 47 -3.19 -2.11 -10.94
N LEU A 48 -3.11 -1.01 -11.68
CA LEU A 48 -3.74 0.24 -11.31
C LEU A 48 -5.27 0.12 -11.31
N GLU A 49 -5.84 -0.55 -12.31
CA GLU A 49 -7.27 -0.83 -12.35
C GLU A 49 -7.72 -1.68 -11.15
N SER A 50 -6.99 -2.75 -10.84
CA SER A 50 -7.26 -3.59 -9.66
C SER A 50 -7.17 -2.80 -8.36
N ALA A 51 -6.19 -1.89 -8.22
CA ALA A 51 -6.07 -1.04 -7.05
C ALA A 51 -7.22 -0.02 -6.93
N GLU A 52 -7.67 0.55 -8.04
CA GLU A 52 -8.84 1.43 -8.08
C GLU A 52 -10.11 0.69 -7.67
N GLN A 53 -10.33 -0.50 -8.21
CA GLN A 53 -11.44 -1.35 -7.80
C GLN A 53 -11.36 -1.73 -6.31
N ALA A 54 -10.16 -2.02 -5.78
CA ALA A 54 -9.97 -2.33 -4.36
C ALA A 54 -10.36 -1.17 -3.45
N VAL A 55 -9.99 0.06 -3.82
CA VAL A 55 -10.38 1.27 -3.08
C VAL A 55 -11.90 1.46 -3.07
N HIS A 56 -12.58 1.15 -4.19
CA HIS A 56 -14.04 1.31 -4.31
C HIS A 56 -14.84 0.11 -3.78
N ALA A 57 -14.22 -1.04 -3.55
CA ALA A 57 -14.93 -2.25 -3.12
C ALA A 57 -15.65 -2.09 -1.79
N ASN A 58 -15.07 -1.32 -0.87
CA ASN A 58 -15.65 -1.07 0.45
C ASN A 58 -15.22 0.30 0.98
N PRO A 59 -15.78 1.42 0.47
CA PRO A 59 -15.34 2.77 0.83
C PRO A 59 -15.58 3.10 2.31
N ASP A 60 -16.60 2.50 2.92
CA ASP A 60 -16.92 2.66 4.35
C ASP A 60 -16.17 1.64 5.22
N GLY A 61 -15.58 0.63 4.61
CA GLY A 61 -14.86 -0.45 5.28
C GLY A 61 -13.41 -0.09 5.53
N LEU A 62 -13.06 0.09 6.78
CA LEU A 62 -11.71 0.54 7.15
C LEU A 62 -10.62 -0.53 6.95
N LEU A 63 -10.98 -1.83 7.02
CA LEU A 63 -10.01 -2.91 7.24
C LEU A 63 -8.91 -3.03 6.15
N TYR A 64 -9.26 -2.99 4.86
CA TYR A 64 -8.27 -3.11 3.76
C TYR A 64 -8.12 -1.84 2.94
N HIS A 65 -8.82 -0.78 3.33
CA HIS A 65 -8.83 0.48 2.59
C HIS A 65 -7.45 1.18 2.58
N PRO A 66 -6.72 1.29 3.73
CA PRO A 66 -5.38 1.86 3.73
C PRO A 66 -4.40 1.10 2.83
N TYR A 67 -4.48 -0.22 2.83
CA TYR A 67 -3.67 -1.08 1.96
C TYR A 67 -3.94 -0.80 0.47
N ALA A 68 -5.22 -0.74 0.07
CA ALA A 68 -5.61 -0.45 -1.31
C ALA A 68 -5.16 0.96 -1.75
N LEU A 69 -5.35 1.97 -0.90
CA LEU A 69 -4.88 3.34 -1.14
C LEU A 69 -3.37 3.40 -1.33
N ARG A 70 -2.61 2.71 -0.48
CA ARG A 70 -1.15 2.66 -0.62
C ARG A 70 -0.73 2.04 -1.96
N LEU A 71 -1.30 0.90 -2.35
CA LEU A 71 -1.01 0.26 -3.63
C LEU A 71 -1.32 1.18 -4.81
N ARG A 72 -2.49 1.84 -4.80
CA ARG A 72 -2.87 2.81 -5.82
C ARG A 72 -1.90 3.99 -5.88
N GLY A 73 -1.52 4.53 -4.73
CA GLY A 73 -0.52 5.59 -4.61
C GLY A 73 0.84 5.20 -5.19
N ASP A 74 1.34 3.99 -4.86
CA ASP A 74 2.60 3.49 -5.39
C ASP A 74 2.59 3.37 -6.92
N LEU A 75 1.48 2.91 -7.50
CA LEU A 75 1.30 2.81 -8.95
C LEU A 75 1.18 4.19 -9.61
N LYS A 76 0.43 5.12 -9.01
CA LYS A 76 0.35 6.51 -9.47
C LYS A 76 1.72 7.19 -9.45
N MET A 77 2.51 6.97 -8.39
CA MET A 77 3.87 7.48 -8.29
C MET A 77 4.77 6.94 -9.42
N ARG A 78 4.66 5.66 -9.77
CA ARG A 78 5.38 5.06 -10.92
C ARG A 78 4.99 5.69 -12.26
N LYS A 79 3.72 6.14 -12.39
CA LYS A 79 3.20 6.83 -13.58
C LYS A 79 3.45 8.35 -13.58
N GLY A 80 4.21 8.87 -12.60
CA GLY A 80 4.53 10.31 -12.49
C GLY A 80 3.38 11.17 -11.94
N ARG A 81 2.28 10.56 -11.46
CA ARG A 81 1.11 11.25 -10.90
C ARG A 81 1.32 11.55 -9.40
N SER A 82 2.36 12.32 -9.09
CA SER A 82 2.88 12.51 -7.72
C SER A 82 1.86 13.12 -6.76
N ASP A 83 1.09 14.12 -7.19
CA ASP A 83 0.10 14.78 -6.33
C ASP A 83 -1.07 13.86 -5.96
N GLU A 84 -1.46 12.98 -6.89
CA GLU A 84 -2.49 12.00 -6.63
C GLU A 84 -1.97 10.87 -5.73
N ALA A 85 -0.73 10.44 -5.93
CA ALA A 85 -0.07 9.47 -5.06
C ALA A 85 0.04 9.99 -3.62
N ARG A 86 0.43 11.26 -3.45
CA ARG A 86 0.50 11.90 -2.13
C ARG A 86 -0.84 11.86 -1.42
N ARG A 87 -1.94 12.23 -2.10
CA ARG A 87 -3.29 12.18 -1.52
C ARG A 87 -3.68 10.78 -1.06
N ASP A 88 -3.37 9.77 -1.85
CA ASP A 88 -3.64 8.37 -1.49
C ASP A 88 -2.85 7.94 -0.25
N PHE A 89 -1.56 8.31 -0.15
CA PHE A 89 -0.73 8.00 1.01
C PHE A 89 -1.18 8.74 2.27
N ASP A 90 -1.49 10.03 2.17
CA ASP A 90 -1.99 10.85 3.29
C ASP A 90 -3.30 10.25 3.84
N GLN A 91 -4.21 9.85 2.95
CA GLN A 91 -5.47 9.21 3.34
C GLN A 91 -5.23 7.85 3.99
N ALA A 92 -4.32 7.02 3.45
CA ALA A 92 -3.96 5.73 4.03
C ALA A 92 -3.39 5.88 5.44
N ILE A 93 -2.49 6.85 5.65
CA ILE A 93 -1.89 7.15 6.96
C ILE A 93 -2.97 7.58 7.96
N GLU A 94 -3.86 8.49 7.56
CA GLU A 94 -4.90 9.01 8.44
C GLU A 94 -5.90 7.91 8.87
N ILE A 95 -6.34 7.06 7.94
CA ILE A 95 -7.22 5.94 8.27
C ILE A 95 -6.50 4.95 9.19
N SER A 96 -5.27 4.57 8.87
CA SER A 96 -4.47 3.64 9.69
C SER A 96 -4.25 4.19 11.11
N ARG A 97 -4.02 5.49 11.24
CA ARG A 97 -3.86 6.17 12.53
C ARG A 97 -5.13 6.07 13.37
N ARG A 98 -6.30 6.34 12.77
CA ARG A 98 -7.61 6.23 13.46
C ARG A 98 -7.92 4.80 13.90
N MET A 99 -7.46 3.82 13.12
CA MET A 99 -7.63 2.40 13.44
C MET A 99 -6.59 1.86 14.42
N SER A 100 -5.60 2.65 14.80
CA SER A 100 -4.41 2.17 15.53
C SER A 100 -3.64 1.04 14.81
N ALA A 101 -3.76 0.98 13.48
CA ALA A 101 -3.12 -0.01 12.61
C ALA A 101 -1.67 0.44 12.28
N LYS A 102 -0.76 0.30 13.27
CA LYS A 102 0.61 0.82 13.19
C LYS A 102 1.39 0.30 11.97
N SER A 103 1.21 -0.98 11.60
CA SER A 103 1.92 -1.57 10.45
C SER A 103 1.47 -0.97 9.13
N ASP A 104 0.17 -0.74 8.94
CA ASP A 104 -0.34 -0.11 7.72
C ASP A 104 0.06 1.36 7.66
N GLN A 105 0.04 2.06 8.82
CA GLN A 105 0.54 3.43 8.92
C GLN A 105 2.03 3.49 8.53
N LEU A 106 2.87 2.57 9.02
CA LEU A 106 4.29 2.50 8.68
C LEU A 106 4.50 2.32 7.18
N ARG A 107 3.84 1.34 6.56
CA ARG A 107 3.96 1.06 5.12
C ARG A 107 3.56 2.25 4.27
N ALA A 108 2.44 2.91 4.59
CA ALA A 108 2.01 4.11 3.88
C ALA A 108 2.98 5.29 4.08
N THR A 109 3.54 5.44 5.28
CA THR A 109 4.55 6.47 5.57
C THR A 109 5.87 6.21 4.82
N ILE A 110 6.29 4.94 4.67
CA ILE A 110 7.46 4.58 3.84
C ILE A 110 7.24 5.02 2.39
N SER A 111 6.07 4.72 1.81
CA SER A 111 5.74 5.13 0.44
C SER A 111 5.74 6.65 0.29
N LEU A 112 5.14 7.39 1.23
CA LEU A 112 5.14 8.85 1.22
C LEU A 112 6.55 9.43 1.39
N ALA A 113 7.35 8.88 2.29
CA ALA A 113 8.73 9.33 2.51
C ALA A 113 9.59 9.17 1.24
N ARG A 114 9.41 8.08 0.49
CA ARG A 114 10.05 7.90 -0.82
C ARG A 114 9.62 8.94 -1.85
N LEU A 115 8.33 9.26 -1.88
CA LEU A 115 7.79 10.32 -2.76
C LEU A 115 8.41 11.68 -2.42
N LEU A 116 8.41 12.04 -1.14
CA LEU A 116 8.98 13.31 -0.65
C LEU A 116 10.50 13.39 -0.92
N ALA A 117 11.23 12.30 -0.73
CA ALA A 117 12.66 12.23 -1.03
C ALA A 117 12.94 12.49 -2.51
N LYS A 118 12.14 11.92 -3.42
CA LYS A 118 12.23 12.20 -4.86
C LYS A 118 11.94 13.66 -5.22
N GLN A 119 11.12 14.34 -4.42
CA GLN A 119 10.79 15.75 -4.56
C GLN A 119 11.81 16.69 -3.87
N GLY A 120 12.89 16.14 -3.31
CA GLY A 120 13.91 16.91 -2.59
C GLY A 120 13.54 17.26 -1.14
N GLN A 121 12.40 16.79 -0.64
CA GLN A 121 11.89 17.08 0.71
C GLN A 121 12.40 16.04 1.75
N ARG A 122 13.71 15.77 1.73
CA ARG A 122 14.34 14.71 2.55
C ARG A 122 14.15 14.90 4.04
N ARG A 123 14.19 16.15 4.54
CA ARG A 123 14.01 16.44 5.98
C ARG A 123 12.60 16.11 6.45
N GLU A 124 11.58 16.46 5.65
CA GLU A 124 10.18 16.12 5.94
C GLU A 124 9.98 14.60 5.94
N ALA A 125 10.49 13.93 4.91
CA ALA A 125 10.46 12.46 4.80
C ALA A 125 11.09 11.78 6.01
N HIS A 126 12.27 12.23 6.44
CA HIS A 126 12.97 11.68 7.60
C HIS A 126 12.18 11.88 8.89
N ALA A 127 11.68 13.10 9.14
CA ALA A 127 10.92 13.42 10.35
C ALA A 127 9.65 12.56 10.49
N MET A 128 8.87 12.44 9.41
CA MET A 128 7.64 11.65 9.40
C MET A 128 7.93 10.16 9.66
N LEU A 129 8.95 9.62 9.00
CA LEU A 129 9.28 8.20 9.13
C LEU A 129 9.86 7.90 10.51
N THR A 130 10.65 8.79 11.08
CA THR A 130 11.19 8.69 12.46
C THR A 130 10.04 8.64 13.47
N ASP A 131 9.03 9.52 13.33
CA ASP A 131 7.91 9.58 14.27
C ASP A 131 7.18 8.24 14.36
N ILE A 132 6.82 7.63 13.23
CA ILE A 132 6.12 6.34 13.25
C ILE A 132 7.04 5.18 13.65
N TYR A 133 8.30 5.17 13.20
CA TYR A 133 9.28 4.13 13.54
C TYR A 133 9.49 4.02 15.04
N ASN A 134 9.62 5.15 15.74
CA ASN A 134 9.84 5.21 17.19
C ASN A 134 8.63 4.75 18.02
N ARG A 135 7.47 4.52 17.42
CA ARG A 135 6.30 3.96 18.11
C ARG A 135 6.31 2.43 18.20
N PHE A 136 7.30 1.80 17.57
CA PHE A 136 7.52 0.36 17.67
C PHE A 136 8.50 0.06 18.79
N THR A 137 8.16 -0.94 19.60
CA THR A 137 8.99 -1.41 20.72
C THR A 137 9.52 -2.82 20.49
N GLU A 138 9.03 -3.50 19.44
CA GLU A 138 9.37 -4.89 19.06
C GLU A 138 9.19 -5.08 17.55
N GLY A 139 9.54 -6.25 17.05
CA GLY A 139 9.35 -6.62 15.64
C GLY A 139 10.38 -5.99 14.69
N PHE A 140 11.53 -5.54 15.19
CA PHE A 140 12.58 -4.89 14.38
C PHE A 140 13.26 -5.84 13.38
N ASP A 141 12.97 -7.13 13.44
CA ASP A 141 13.37 -8.16 12.49
C ASP A 141 12.40 -8.33 11.31
N THR A 142 11.22 -7.69 11.36
CA THR A 142 10.24 -7.70 10.26
C THR A 142 10.73 -6.94 9.04
N ALA A 143 10.24 -7.33 7.86
CA ALA A 143 10.60 -6.68 6.59
C ALA A 143 10.28 -5.18 6.60
N ASP A 144 9.11 -4.80 7.10
CA ASP A 144 8.65 -3.41 7.12
C ASP A 144 9.54 -2.50 7.99
N LEU A 145 9.94 -2.97 9.20
CA LEU A 145 10.81 -2.17 10.08
C LEU A 145 12.26 -2.14 9.59
N LYS A 146 12.75 -3.19 8.94
CA LYS A 146 14.06 -3.18 8.25
C LYS A 146 14.08 -2.21 7.09
N GLU A 147 13.01 -2.20 6.28
CA GLU A 147 12.84 -1.26 5.17
C GLU A 147 12.78 0.19 5.65
N ALA A 148 12.00 0.45 6.71
CA ALA A 148 11.91 1.78 7.33
C ALA A 148 13.28 2.24 7.85
N LYS A 149 14.02 1.37 8.53
CA LYS A 149 15.37 1.67 9.03
C LYS A 149 16.33 1.99 7.89
N SER A 150 16.34 1.17 6.83
CA SER A 150 17.19 1.41 5.65
C SER A 150 16.88 2.78 5.03
N LEU A 151 15.60 3.11 4.87
CA LEU A 151 15.21 4.40 4.30
C LEU A 151 15.57 5.58 5.23
N LEU A 152 15.45 5.43 6.55
CA LEU A 152 15.92 6.44 7.51
C LEU A 152 17.43 6.69 7.38
N ASP A 153 18.22 5.62 7.25
CA ASP A 153 19.67 5.74 7.07
C ASP A 153 20.01 6.41 5.74
N GLU A 154 19.28 6.13 4.66
CA GLU A 154 19.43 6.80 3.37
C GLU A 154 19.03 8.29 3.42
N LEU A 155 18.04 8.65 4.24
CA LEU A 155 17.55 10.02 4.38
C LEU A 155 18.43 10.88 5.30
N ASN A 156 19.22 10.27 6.18
CA ASN A 156 20.19 10.98 6.99
C ASN A 156 21.23 11.68 6.10
N LEU A 157 21.39 12.96 6.33
CA LEU A 157 22.36 13.84 5.63
C LEU A 157 23.61 14.00 6.49
#